data_afd8446da87ee3eeba2aeb9a4637ec61
#
_entry.id   afd8446da87ee3eeba2aeb9a4637ec61
#
_cell.length_a   1.000
_cell.length_b   1.000
_cell.length_c   1.000
_cell.angle_alpha   90.00
_cell.angle_beta   90.00
_cell.angle_gamma   90.00
#
_symmetry.space_group_name_H-M   'P 1'
#
loop_
_entity.id
_entity.type
_entity.pdbx_description
1 polymer ?
#
loop_
_entity_poly.entity_id
_entity_poly.type
_entity_poly.pdbx_seq_one_letter_code
_entity_poly.pdbx_strand_id
1 'polypeptide(L)'
;MLELIIYVVFVGLTFVLIFMAWKLNFAFRKFRIKKPLNAANPIGELPSVSVCIPARNEMHAMTQCLERVIASNYPKLEIIVLDDSSADNTSVLIKSFAHAGVRFVEGSPLAEGWLGKNYALQGLLNEASGTYVFYMDVDTQIATDTISQLVAYARQENALMVSVLPRREDAWRASVVFGTLRYFWELLFHRASAPATASSAWMINRQTLIEKYNGFNDIKSIIQPESSLSSLLMQDDKYRFVIGTKKLGVAYEKKWRSQIDTSIRLAFPVFKNNIALTITGIAAQLMLLVPFVVLVFAPSDMSTLRLIAGCLAAGYIGLFATYLSHTHRRGWWLSAVVWPVLIIQEIVILVTSIILYGQHRINWKGRSVSLIANK
;
A
#
# COMPACT_ATOMS: atom_id res chain seq x y z
N MET A 1 -13.85 37.89 19.03
CA MET A 1 -14.10 37.40 17.66
C MET A 1 -13.20 36.20 17.30
N LEU A 2 -11.87 36.34 17.50
CA LEU A 2 -10.92 35.23 17.18
C LEU A 2 -11.19 33.94 17.96
N GLU A 3 -11.42 34.03 19.27
CA GLU A 3 -11.76 32.88 20.11
C GLU A 3 -13.02 32.15 19.64
N LEU A 4 -14.08 32.87 19.29
CA LEU A 4 -15.31 32.28 18.79
C LEU A 4 -15.05 31.48 17.50
N ILE A 5 -14.22 32.01 16.60
CA ILE A 5 -13.82 31.30 15.37
C ILE A 5 -13.10 30.02 15.71
N ILE A 6 -12.15 30.04 16.67
CA ILE A 6 -11.41 28.85 17.08
C ILE A 6 -12.34 27.81 17.72
N TYR A 7 -13.32 28.21 18.54
CA TYR A 7 -14.31 27.26 19.09
C TYR A 7 -15.15 26.62 18.00
N VAL A 8 -15.59 27.37 16.99
CA VAL A 8 -16.33 26.82 15.83
C VAL A 8 -15.45 25.81 15.07
N VAL A 9 -14.17 26.12 14.83
CA VAL A 9 -13.21 25.20 14.20
C VAL A 9 -13.05 23.93 15.04
N PHE A 10 -12.93 24.06 16.38
CA PHE A 10 -12.80 22.90 17.26
C PHE A 10 -14.03 21.99 17.27
N VAL A 11 -15.23 22.56 17.20
CA VAL A 11 -16.46 21.77 17.03
C VAL A 11 -16.40 20.99 15.71
N GLY A 12 -16.02 21.63 14.61
CA GLY A 12 -15.85 20.96 13.31
C GLY A 12 -14.79 19.85 13.38
N LEU A 13 -13.64 20.11 13.98
CA LEU A 13 -12.56 19.12 14.15
C LEU A 13 -12.97 17.96 15.05
N THR A 14 -13.83 18.18 16.04
CA THR A 14 -14.39 17.10 16.87
C THR A 14 -15.26 16.17 16.02
N PHE A 15 -16.13 16.70 15.17
CA PHE A 15 -16.91 15.86 14.23
C PHE A 15 -16.01 15.10 13.26
N VAL A 16 -14.97 15.73 12.74
CA VAL A 16 -13.97 15.08 11.88
C VAL A 16 -13.29 13.92 12.61
N LEU A 17 -12.85 14.13 13.86
CA LEU A 17 -12.22 13.08 14.69
C LEU A 17 -13.15 11.89 14.90
N ILE A 18 -14.41 12.15 15.29
CA ILE A 18 -15.43 11.11 15.49
C ILE A 18 -15.68 10.35 14.19
N PHE A 19 -15.84 11.06 13.07
CA PHE A 19 -16.03 10.44 11.77
C PHE A 19 -14.82 9.56 11.37
N MET A 20 -13.61 10.07 11.53
CA MET A 20 -12.37 9.30 11.23
C MET A 20 -12.27 8.06 12.13
N ALA A 21 -12.59 8.18 13.43
CA ALA A 21 -12.57 7.06 14.36
C ALA A 21 -13.62 5.99 13.98
N TRP A 22 -14.81 6.40 13.62
CA TRP A 22 -15.86 5.51 13.12
C TRP A 22 -15.43 4.79 11.83
N LYS A 23 -14.91 5.54 10.84
CA LYS A 23 -14.44 4.98 9.56
C LYS A 23 -13.30 3.98 9.76
N LEU A 24 -12.34 4.32 10.60
CA LEU A 24 -11.19 3.46 10.86
C LEU A 24 -11.62 2.15 11.56
N ASN A 25 -12.49 2.24 12.56
CA ASN A 25 -13.04 1.07 13.25
C ASN A 25 -13.86 0.20 12.28
N PHE A 26 -14.67 0.82 11.42
CA PHE A 26 -15.40 0.10 10.38
C PHE A 26 -14.44 -0.63 9.42
N ALA A 27 -13.35 0.04 8.95
CA ALA A 27 -12.34 -0.55 8.07
C ALA A 27 -11.66 -1.76 8.74
N PHE A 28 -11.24 -1.66 10.01
CA PHE A 28 -10.64 -2.78 10.73
C PHE A 28 -11.60 -3.95 10.92
N ARG A 29 -12.87 -3.68 11.19
CA ARG A 29 -13.88 -4.76 11.29
C ARG A 29 -14.18 -5.41 9.93
N LYS A 30 -14.22 -4.62 8.87
CA LYS A 30 -14.53 -5.06 7.51
C LYS A 30 -13.39 -5.89 6.91
N PHE A 31 -12.14 -5.41 7.04
CA PHE A 31 -10.97 -5.95 6.36
C PHE A 31 -10.20 -7.00 7.18
N ARG A 32 -10.72 -7.39 8.32
CA ARG A 32 -10.17 -8.48 9.12
C ARG A 32 -10.75 -9.82 8.67
N ILE A 33 -9.91 -10.82 8.50
CA ILE A 33 -10.37 -12.20 8.30
C ILE A 33 -11.07 -12.68 9.57
N LYS A 34 -12.38 -12.90 9.47
CA LYS A 34 -13.24 -13.22 10.63
C LYS A 34 -13.31 -14.71 10.92
N LYS A 35 -13.26 -15.54 9.88
CA LYS A 35 -13.38 -16.99 10.01
C LYS A 35 -11.99 -17.64 9.98
N PRO A 36 -11.78 -18.73 10.74
CA PRO A 36 -10.56 -19.49 10.58
C PRO A 36 -10.49 -20.02 9.14
N LEU A 37 -9.33 -19.79 8.51
CA LEU A 37 -9.07 -20.30 7.17
C LEU A 37 -8.75 -21.79 7.28
N ASN A 38 -9.54 -22.63 6.66
CA ASN A 38 -9.35 -24.08 6.67
C ASN A 38 -8.38 -24.46 5.55
N ALA A 39 -7.09 -24.05 5.72
CA ALA A 39 -6.05 -24.34 4.74
C ALA A 39 -5.68 -25.84 4.69
N ALA A 40 -6.00 -26.59 5.74
CA ALA A 40 -5.66 -28.01 5.84
C ALA A 40 -6.64 -28.95 5.09
N ASN A 41 -7.88 -28.53 4.88
CA ASN A 41 -8.90 -29.33 4.14
C ASN A 41 -9.52 -28.47 3.03
N PRO A 42 -8.88 -28.33 1.89
CA PRO A 42 -9.46 -27.60 0.76
C PRO A 42 -10.65 -28.40 0.20
N ILE A 43 -11.79 -27.75 0.05
CA ILE A 43 -12.93 -28.31 -0.68
C ILE A 43 -12.55 -28.39 -2.16
N GLY A 44 -12.37 -29.60 -2.68
CA GLY A 44 -11.99 -29.87 -4.08
C GLY A 44 -10.50 -29.74 -4.36
N GLU A 45 -10.13 -29.80 -5.64
CA GLU A 45 -8.73 -29.73 -6.07
C GLU A 45 -8.07 -28.38 -5.74
N LEU A 46 -6.82 -28.42 -5.21
CA LEU A 46 -6.04 -27.21 -4.93
C LEU A 46 -5.65 -26.51 -6.25
N PRO A 47 -5.99 -25.23 -6.44
CA PRO A 47 -5.53 -24.47 -7.60
C PRO A 47 -4.01 -24.28 -7.57
N SER A 48 -3.39 -24.17 -8.74
CA SER A 48 -1.98 -23.76 -8.84
C SER A 48 -1.82 -22.27 -8.62
N VAL A 49 -0.65 -21.86 -8.07
CA VAL A 49 -0.32 -20.46 -7.82
C VAL A 49 1.03 -20.13 -8.42
N SER A 50 1.09 -19.07 -9.23
CA SER A 50 2.33 -18.47 -9.70
C SER A 50 2.67 -17.27 -8.80
N VAL A 51 3.75 -17.36 -8.03
CA VAL A 51 4.32 -16.20 -7.32
C VAL A 51 5.16 -15.41 -8.32
N CYS A 52 4.75 -14.19 -8.60
CA CYS A 52 5.31 -13.32 -9.61
C CYS A 52 5.96 -12.09 -8.96
N ILE A 53 7.28 -11.97 -9.09
CA ILE A 53 8.09 -10.94 -8.42
C ILE A 53 8.79 -10.07 -9.47
N PRO A 54 8.34 -8.83 -9.70
CA PRO A 54 9.07 -7.89 -10.54
C PRO A 54 10.25 -7.31 -9.76
N ALA A 55 11.45 -7.41 -10.31
CA ALA A 55 12.67 -6.94 -9.69
C ALA A 55 13.40 -5.91 -10.56
N ARG A 56 13.93 -4.86 -9.92
CA ARG A 56 14.86 -3.90 -10.55
C ARG A 56 15.72 -3.25 -9.47
N ASN A 57 17.03 -3.50 -9.49
CA ASN A 57 17.99 -3.00 -8.50
C ASN A 57 17.55 -3.31 -7.05
N GLU A 58 17.33 -4.61 -6.77
CA GLU A 58 16.82 -5.10 -5.49
C GLU A 58 17.77 -6.10 -4.80
N MET A 59 19.06 -6.09 -5.14
CA MET A 59 20.03 -7.06 -4.61
C MET A 59 20.03 -7.16 -3.08
N HIS A 60 19.70 -6.08 -2.39
CA HIS A 60 19.73 -6.01 -0.93
C HIS A 60 18.57 -6.74 -0.22
N ALA A 61 17.45 -6.99 -0.90
CA ALA A 61 16.25 -7.64 -0.33
C ALA A 61 15.94 -8.99 -1.03
N MET A 62 16.54 -9.25 -2.20
CA MET A 62 16.21 -10.38 -3.05
C MET A 62 16.42 -11.73 -2.34
N THR A 63 17.56 -11.94 -1.69
CA THR A 63 17.86 -13.20 -0.98
C THR A 63 16.79 -13.53 0.04
N GLN A 64 16.47 -12.59 0.94
CA GLN A 64 15.48 -12.80 1.98
C GLN A 64 14.07 -13.01 1.39
N CYS A 65 13.71 -12.32 0.32
CA CYS A 65 12.45 -12.51 -0.38
C CYS A 65 12.33 -13.93 -0.91
N LEU A 66 13.33 -14.41 -1.66
CA LEU A 66 13.30 -15.75 -2.27
C LEU A 66 13.31 -16.86 -1.23
N GLU A 67 14.14 -16.78 -0.19
CA GLU A 67 14.14 -17.75 0.91
C GLU A 67 12.77 -17.90 1.55
N ARG A 68 12.03 -16.80 1.74
CA ARG A 68 10.68 -16.80 2.30
C ARG A 68 9.65 -17.44 1.36
N VAL A 69 9.75 -17.18 0.06
CA VAL A 69 8.83 -17.75 -0.93
C VAL A 69 9.09 -19.24 -1.12
N ILE A 70 10.34 -19.66 -1.19
CA ILE A 70 10.77 -21.06 -1.30
C ILE A 70 10.33 -21.88 -0.07
N ALA A 71 10.35 -21.26 1.12
CA ALA A 71 9.88 -21.91 2.35
C ALA A 71 8.35 -22.10 2.42
N SER A 72 7.61 -21.67 1.40
CA SER A 72 6.16 -21.88 1.35
C SER A 72 5.81 -23.37 1.28
N ASN A 73 4.82 -23.77 2.08
CA ASN A 73 4.30 -25.15 2.09
C ASN A 73 3.18 -25.42 1.06
N TYR A 74 2.93 -24.50 0.13
CA TYR A 74 1.88 -24.68 -0.87
C TYR A 74 2.30 -25.66 -1.96
N PRO A 75 1.58 -26.78 -2.19
CA PRO A 75 2.11 -27.88 -2.99
C PRO A 75 2.10 -27.64 -4.52
N LYS A 76 1.23 -26.75 -5.03
CA LYS A 76 1.14 -26.41 -6.46
C LYS A 76 1.63 -24.99 -6.71
N LEU A 77 2.92 -24.74 -6.43
CA LEU A 77 3.56 -23.43 -6.48
C LEU A 77 4.61 -23.37 -7.59
N GLU A 78 4.59 -22.34 -8.41
CA GLU A 78 5.74 -21.90 -9.22
C GLU A 78 6.21 -20.52 -8.76
N ILE A 79 7.50 -20.25 -8.87
CA ILE A 79 8.12 -18.98 -8.46
C ILE A 79 8.80 -18.38 -9.70
N ILE A 80 8.36 -17.19 -10.10
CA ILE A 80 8.84 -16.49 -11.28
C ILE A 80 9.34 -15.11 -10.86
N VAL A 81 10.59 -14.82 -11.20
CA VAL A 81 11.18 -13.49 -10.94
C VAL A 81 11.61 -12.89 -12.26
N LEU A 82 11.05 -11.72 -12.57
CA LEU A 82 11.46 -10.98 -13.75
C LEU A 82 12.40 -9.84 -13.36
N ASP A 83 13.60 -9.87 -13.91
CA ASP A 83 14.58 -8.79 -13.76
C ASP A 83 14.40 -7.74 -14.85
N ASP A 84 13.89 -6.59 -14.46
CA ASP A 84 13.63 -5.46 -15.35
C ASP A 84 14.90 -4.64 -15.61
N SER A 85 15.90 -5.24 -16.22
CA SER A 85 17.19 -4.60 -16.59
C SER A 85 17.90 -3.97 -15.39
N SER A 86 18.15 -4.73 -14.33
CA SER A 86 18.93 -4.27 -13.17
C SER A 86 20.38 -3.95 -13.55
N ALA A 87 20.91 -2.89 -12.94
CA ALA A 87 22.31 -2.49 -13.10
C ALA A 87 23.22 -3.00 -11.96
N ASP A 88 22.62 -3.63 -10.94
CA ASP A 88 23.33 -4.26 -9.80
C ASP A 88 23.33 -5.80 -9.95
N ASN A 89 23.74 -6.50 -8.90
CA ASN A 89 23.81 -7.96 -8.89
C ASN A 89 22.47 -8.68 -8.73
N THR A 90 21.33 -8.00 -8.92
CA THR A 90 19.99 -8.61 -8.77
C THR A 90 19.82 -9.84 -9.65
N SER A 91 20.17 -9.78 -10.95
CA SER A 91 20.08 -10.92 -11.89
C SER A 91 20.89 -12.12 -11.44
N VAL A 92 22.12 -11.88 -10.98
CA VAL A 92 23.03 -12.95 -10.50
C VAL A 92 22.43 -13.64 -9.28
N LEU A 93 21.88 -12.86 -8.34
CA LEU A 93 21.21 -13.39 -7.16
C LEU A 93 20.00 -14.24 -7.52
N ILE A 94 19.11 -13.77 -8.41
CA ILE A 94 17.94 -14.55 -8.82
C ILE A 94 18.37 -15.89 -9.44
N LYS A 95 19.32 -15.86 -10.37
CA LYS A 95 19.84 -17.06 -11.05
C LYS A 95 20.46 -18.06 -10.06
N SER A 96 21.06 -17.61 -8.97
CA SER A 96 21.62 -18.48 -7.95
C SER A 96 20.59 -19.36 -7.23
N PHE A 97 19.29 -18.99 -7.25
CA PHE A 97 18.18 -19.76 -6.68
C PHE A 97 17.49 -20.71 -7.68
N ALA A 98 18.02 -20.87 -8.91
CA ALA A 98 17.46 -21.79 -9.90
C ALA A 98 17.39 -23.24 -9.39
N HIS A 99 18.40 -23.68 -8.60
CA HIS A 99 18.42 -25.00 -7.97
C HIS A 99 17.25 -25.25 -6.99
N ALA A 100 16.62 -24.17 -6.47
CA ALA A 100 15.47 -24.22 -5.59
C ALA A 100 14.12 -24.00 -6.33
N GLY A 101 14.12 -24.11 -7.67
CA GLY A 101 12.91 -24.00 -8.49
C GLY A 101 12.48 -22.56 -8.81
N VAL A 102 13.34 -21.56 -8.56
CA VAL A 102 13.07 -20.18 -8.97
C VAL A 102 13.37 -20.03 -10.47
N ARG A 103 12.36 -19.61 -11.21
CA ARG A 103 12.49 -19.31 -12.65
C ARG A 103 12.85 -17.85 -12.86
N PHE A 104 14.04 -17.63 -13.42
CA PHE A 104 14.49 -16.31 -13.86
C PHE A 104 13.90 -15.96 -15.22
N VAL A 105 13.37 -14.75 -15.34
CA VAL A 105 12.93 -14.16 -16.61
C VAL A 105 13.67 -12.86 -16.83
N GLU A 106 14.28 -12.72 -17.98
CA GLU A 106 14.92 -11.47 -18.39
C GLU A 106 13.87 -10.50 -18.95
N GLY A 107 13.83 -9.29 -18.41
CA GLY A 107 12.91 -8.24 -18.86
C GLY A 107 13.30 -7.72 -20.24
N SER A 108 12.31 -7.56 -21.12
CA SER A 108 12.51 -6.94 -22.42
C SER A 108 12.68 -5.41 -22.31
N PRO A 109 13.30 -4.76 -23.31
CA PRO A 109 13.32 -3.30 -23.38
C PRO A 109 11.92 -2.72 -23.24
N LEU A 110 11.78 -1.65 -22.46
CA LEU A 110 10.48 -1.03 -22.16
C LEU A 110 9.78 -0.56 -23.43
N ALA A 111 8.59 -1.09 -23.69
CA ALA A 111 7.78 -0.69 -24.83
C ALA A 111 7.18 0.72 -24.63
N GLU A 112 6.94 1.43 -25.72
CA GLU A 112 6.36 2.77 -25.70
C GLU A 112 4.97 2.78 -25.05
N GLY A 113 4.73 3.79 -24.22
CA GLY A 113 3.46 3.97 -23.51
C GLY A 113 3.30 3.08 -22.26
N TRP A 114 4.29 2.25 -21.91
CA TRP A 114 4.25 1.42 -20.71
C TRP A 114 4.98 2.05 -19.53
N LEU A 115 4.41 1.90 -18.34
CA LEU A 115 5.17 2.05 -17.10
C LEU A 115 6.00 0.78 -16.84
N GLY A 116 7.26 0.94 -16.43
CA GLY A 116 8.17 -0.17 -16.25
C GLY A 116 7.62 -1.27 -15.32
N LYS A 117 6.98 -0.90 -14.19
CA LYS A 117 6.35 -1.89 -13.30
C LYS A 117 5.24 -2.68 -14.03
N ASN A 118 4.36 -2.01 -14.77
CA ASN A 118 3.25 -2.66 -15.45
C ASN A 118 3.74 -3.56 -16.58
N TYR A 119 4.81 -3.15 -17.26
CA TYR A 119 5.44 -3.98 -18.30
C TYR A 119 6.06 -5.25 -17.71
N ALA A 120 6.73 -5.14 -16.56
CA ALA A 120 7.24 -6.29 -15.84
C ALA A 120 6.11 -7.21 -15.32
N LEU A 121 4.99 -6.65 -14.82
CA LEU A 121 3.82 -7.44 -14.41
C LEU A 121 3.18 -8.17 -15.58
N GLN A 122 3.11 -7.54 -16.77
CA GLN A 122 2.64 -8.20 -17.99
C GLN A 122 3.57 -9.33 -18.44
N GLY A 123 4.90 -9.09 -18.40
CA GLY A 123 5.87 -10.13 -18.71
C GLY A 123 5.75 -11.35 -17.78
N LEU A 124 5.57 -11.09 -16.47
CA LEU A 124 5.30 -12.15 -15.49
C LEU A 124 3.98 -12.89 -15.75
N LEU A 125 2.92 -12.17 -16.16
CA LEU A 125 1.65 -12.78 -16.51
C LEU A 125 1.77 -13.75 -17.69
N ASN A 126 2.54 -13.37 -18.70
CA ASN A 126 2.77 -14.20 -19.89
C ASN A 126 3.51 -15.50 -19.55
N GLU A 127 4.40 -15.44 -18.57
CA GLU A 127 5.18 -16.57 -18.08
C GLU A 127 4.45 -17.44 -17.04
N ALA A 128 3.44 -16.90 -16.36
CA ALA A 128 2.70 -17.58 -15.32
C ALA A 128 1.79 -18.67 -15.90
N SER A 129 1.75 -19.83 -15.26
CA SER A 129 0.87 -20.97 -15.62
C SER A 129 -0.21 -21.26 -14.58
N GLY A 130 -0.08 -20.70 -13.37
CA GLY A 130 -0.98 -20.95 -12.26
C GLY A 130 -2.40 -20.44 -12.46
N THR A 131 -3.36 -21.09 -11.81
CA THR A 131 -4.77 -20.64 -11.73
C THR A 131 -4.87 -19.25 -11.12
N TYR A 132 -4.06 -18.98 -10.10
CA TYR A 132 -3.88 -17.66 -9.50
C TYR A 132 -2.49 -17.14 -9.75
N VAL A 133 -2.38 -15.84 -9.96
CA VAL A 133 -1.11 -15.11 -9.97
C VAL A 133 -1.03 -14.29 -8.69
N PHE A 134 0.01 -14.50 -7.90
CA PHE A 134 0.29 -13.73 -6.70
C PHE A 134 1.46 -12.78 -6.97
N TYR A 135 1.15 -11.52 -7.18
CA TYR A 135 2.14 -10.47 -7.37
C TYR A 135 2.62 -9.96 -6.01
N MET A 136 3.93 -9.91 -5.82
CA MET A 136 4.53 -9.34 -4.63
C MET A 136 5.80 -8.54 -4.94
N ASP A 137 5.99 -7.43 -4.22
CA ASP A 137 7.22 -6.65 -4.30
C ASP A 137 8.35 -7.37 -3.53
N VAL A 138 9.61 -7.14 -3.92
CA VAL A 138 10.79 -7.79 -3.32
C VAL A 138 10.95 -7.46 -1.82
N ASP A 139 10.48 -6.28 -1.38
CA ASP A 139 10.50 -5.86 0.03
C ASP A 139 9.35 -6.45 0.87
N THR A 140 8.51 -7.30 0.25
CA THR A 140 7.43 -8.03 0.92
C THR A 140 7.94 -9.39 1.39
N GLN A 141 7.52 -9.78 2.58
CA GLN A 141 7.84 -11.05 3.22
C GLN A 141 6.55 -11.85 3.45
N ILE A 142 6.62 -13.17 3.25
CA ILE A 142 5.50 -14.07 3.51
C ILE A 142 5.91 -15.16 4.52
N ALA A 143 4.94 -15.67 5.27
CA ALA A 143 5.12 -16.87 6.09
C ALA A 143 4.87 -18.13 5.25
N THR A 144 5.27 -19.28 5.76
CA THR A 144 5.20 -20.57 5.07
C THR A 144 3.80 -20.96 4.62
N ASP A 145 2.77 -20.57 5.37
CA ASP A 145 1.37 -20.90 5.11
C ASP A 145 0.55 -19.74 4.49
N THR A 146 1.20 -18.61 4.17
CA THR A 146 0.52 -17.42 3.63
C THR A 146 -0.26 -17.74 2.35
N ILE A 147 0.36 -18.44 1.39
CA ILE A 147 -0.27 -18.74 0.10
C ILE A 147 -1.48 -19.66 0.29
N SER A 148 -1.35 -20.70 1.13
CA SER A 148 -2.44 -21.59 1.49
C SER A 148 -3.63 -20.82 2.10
N GLN A 149 -3.35 -19.88 2.99
CA GLN A 149 -4.39 -19.04 3.60
C GLN A 149 -5.04 -18.08 2.60
N LEU A 150 -4.28 -17.46 1.71
CA LEU A 150 -4.83 -16.55 0.68
C LEU A 150 -5.73 -17.28 -0.29
N VAL A 151 -5.33 -18.48 -0.76
CA VAL A 151 -6.14 -19.30 -1.63
C VAL A 151 -7.43 -19.76 -0.92
N ALA A 152 -7.32 -20.22 0.33
CA ALA A 152 -8.49 -20.61 1.12
C ALA A 152 -9.45 -19.44 1.31
N TYR A 153 -8.93 -18.25 1.58
CA TYR A 153 -9.74 -17.04 1.73
C TYR A 153 -10.42 -16.63 0.43
N ALA A 154 -9.69 -16.61 -0.69
CA ALA A 154 -10.25 -16.27 -2.00
C ALA A 154 -11.42 -17.20 -2.37
N ARG A 155 -11.26 -18.52 -2.13
CA ARG A 155 -12.32 -19.52 -2.39
C ARG A 155 -13.51 -19.34 -1.44
N GLN A 156 -13.28 -19.15 -0.15
CA GLN A 156 -14.33 -18.96 0.85
C GLN A 156 -15.18 -17.72 0.57
N GLU A 157 -14.55 -16.63 0.12
CA GLU A 157 -15.21 -15.36 -0.20
C GLU A 157 -15.65 -15.25 -1.67
N ASN A 158 -15.47 -16.31 -2.47
CA ASN A 158 -15.72 -16.32 -3.91
C ASN A 158 -15.08 -15.12 -4.63
N ALA A 159 -13.86 -14.77 -4.19
CA ALA A 159 -13.12 -13.63 -4.68
C ALA A 159 -12.21 -14.02 -5.85
N LEU A 160 -12.18 -13.20 -6.89
CA LEU A 160 -11.26 -13.33 -8.02
C LEU A 160 -9.96 -12.57 -7.77
N MET A 161 -9.99 -11.55 -6.91
CA MET A 161 -8.81 -10.81 -6.50
C MET A 161 -8.81 -10.56 -4.99
N VAL A 162 -7.66 -10.77 -4.36
CA VAL A 162 -7.40 -10.46 -2.95
C VAL A 162 -6.16 -9.59 -2.86
N SER A 163 -6.27 -8.42 -2.25
CA SER A 163 -5.13 -7.54 -1.96
C SER A 163 -4.88 -7.50 -0.45
N VAL A 164 -3.62 -7.57 -0.06
CA VAL A 164 -3.22 -7.63 1.35
C VAL A 164 -2.39 -6.41 1.70
N LEU A 165 -2.84 -5.64 2.69
CA LEU A 165 -2.01 -4.62 3.32
C LEU A 165 -0.97 -5.33 4.22
N PRO A 166 0.32 -5.36 3.86
CA PRO A 166 1.31 -6.04 4.67
C PRO A 166 1.49 -5.37 6.03
N ARG A 167 1.76 -6.16 7.05
CA ARG A 167 2.11 -5.65 8.37
C ARG A 167 3.56 -5.18 8.38
N ARG A 168 3.82 -4.05 9.00
CA ARG A 168 5.18 -3.56 9.14
C ARG A 168 5.93 -4.31 10.25
N GLU A 169 7.07 -4.93 9.90
CA GLU A 169 7.84 -5.76 10.85
C GLU A 169 9.09 -5.05 11.40
N ASP A 170 9.70 -4.12 10.66
CA ASP A 170 10.83 -3.33 11.14
C ASP A 170 10.42 -2.47 12.35
N ALA A 171 11.36 -2.33 13.30
CA ALA A 171 11.14 -1.57 14.54
C ALA A 171 12.31 -0.62 14.75
N TRP A 172 12.07 0.48 15.50
CA TRP A 172 13.10 1.41 15.97
C TRP A 172 13.93 2.08 14.86
N ARG A 173 13.39 2.15 13.64
CA ARG A 173 14.01 2.85 12.50
C ARG A 173 13.28 4.15 12.20
N ALA A 174 14.00 5.15 11.68
CA ALA A 174 13.40 6.38 11.18
C ALA A 174 12.27 6.10 10.15
N SER A 175 12.40 5.04 9.37
CA SER A 175 11.41 4.58 8.41
C SER A 175 10.08 4.17 9.05
N VAL A 176 10.06 3.76 10.32
CA VAL A 176 8.85 3.44 11.09
C VAL A 176 8.29 4.71 11.72
N VAL A 177 9.13 5.50 12.38
CA VAL A 177 8.72 6.71 13.10
C VAL A 177 8.17 7.75 12.11
N PHE A 178 8.84 7.95 10.98
CA PHE A 178 8.47 8.89 9.92
C PHE A 178 7.85 8.15 8.72
N GLY A 179 7.03 7.13 8.96
CA GLY A 179 6.28 6.43 7.94
C GLY A 179 5.29 7.36 7.23
N THR A 180 5.00 7.07 5.95
CA THR A 180 4.03 7.84 5.19
C THR A 180 2.60 7.45 5.54
N LEU A 181 1.66 8.38 5.42
CA LEU A 181 0.27 8.22 5.84
C LEU A 181 -0.63 7.59 4.75
N ARG A 182 -0.06 7.17 3.62
CA ARG A 182 -0.81 6.65 2.47
C ARG A 182 -1.91 5.66 2.87
N TYR A 183 -1.57 4.57 3.54
CA TYR A 183 -2.55 3.54 3.89
C TYR A 183 -3.51 3.97 5.00
N PHE A 184 -3.12 4.93 5.84
CA PHE A 184 -4.03 5.55 6.78
C PHE A 184 -5.16 6.28 6.06
N TRP A 185 -4.81 7.13 5.09
CA TRP A 185 -5.80 7.83 4.28
C TRP A 185 -6.62 6.86 3.42
N GLU A 186 -6.01 5.85 2.86
CA GLU A 186 -6.69 4.84 2.05
C GLU A 186 -7.74 4.07 2.86
N LEU A 187 -7.44 3.69 4.10
CA LEU A 187 -8.42 3.05 5.00
C LEU A 187 -9.55 4.00 5.41
N LEU A 188 -9.28 5.29 5.55
CA LEU A 188 -10.31 6.27 5.91
C LEU A 188 -11.23 6.62 4.73
N PHE A 189 -10.68 6.77 3.53
CA PHE A 189 -11.42 7.29 2.38
C PHE A 189 -11.84 6.24 1.35
N HIS A 190 -11.61 4.94 1.65
CA HIS A 190 -12.07 3.87 0.76
C HIS A 190 -13.60 3.91 0.56
N ARG A 191 -14.03 3.56 -0.63
CA ARG A 191 -15.45 3.47 -1.03
C ARG A 191 -15.61 2.35 -2.07
N ALA A 192 -16.84 1.97 -2.38
CA ALA A 192 -17.08 0.90 -3.37
C ALA A 192 -16.47 1.23 -4.76
N SER A 193 -16.54 2.49 -5.18
CA SER A 193 -15.95 2.95 -6.46
C SER A 193 -14.43 3.18 -6.42
N ALA A 194 -13.81 3.16 -5.25
CA ALA A 194 -12.36 3.27 -5.03
C ALA A 194 -12.01 2.44 -3.78
N PRO A 195 -11.99 1.11 -3.90
CA PRO A 195 -11.72 0.22 -2.77
C PRO A 195 -10.27 0.38 -2.31
N ALA A 196 -10.02 0.10 -1.02
CA ALA A 196 -8.67 0.05 -0.50
C ALA A 196 -7.87 -1.04 -1.23
N THR A 197 -6.61 -0.75 -1.56
CA THR A 197 -5.70 -1.67 -2.26
C THR A 197 -4.28 -1.59 -1.70
N ALA A 198 -3.53 -2.66 -1.85
CA ALA A 198 -2.10 -2.68 -1.56
C ALA A 198 -1.35 -3.22 -2.78
N SER A 199 -0.36 -2.45 -3.25
CA SER A 199 0.42 -2.78 -4.45
C SER A 199 1.52 -3.81 -4.21
N SER A 200 1.85 -4.07 -2.95
CA SER A 200 3.01 -4.89 -2.57
C SER A 200 2.70 -6.37 -2.39
N ALA A 201 1.41 -6.75 -2.26
CA ALA A 201 0.97 -8.14 -2.16
C ALA A 201 -0.49 -8.28 -2.59
N TRP A 202 -0.72 -8.89 -3.74
CA TRP A 202 -2.09 -9.14 -4.23
C TRP A 202 -2.14 -10.35 -5.15
N MET A 203 -3.21 -11.10 -5.03
CA MET A 203 -3.46 -12.32 -5.79
C MET A 203 -4.70 -12.13 -6.66
N ILE A 204 -4.65 -12.58 -7.92
CA ILE A 204 -5.76 -12.49 -8.86
C ILE A 204 -5.88 -13.80 -9.65
N ASN A 205 -7.12 -14.17 -10.01
CA ASN A 205 -7.37 -15.26 -10.94
C ASN A 205 -6.78 -14.92 -12.31
N ARG A 206 -5.88 -15.77 -12.81
CA ARG A 206 -5.11 -15.55 -14.04
C ARG A 206 -6.01 -15.44 -15.27
N GLN A 207 -6.96 -16.34 -15.40
CA GLN A 207 -7.88 -16.37 -16.55
C GLN A 207 -8.72 -15.08 -16.60
N THR A 208 -9.26 -14.66 -15.46
CA THR A 208 -9.99 -13.38 -15.36
C THR A 208 -9.12 -12.18 -15.78
N LEU A 209 -7.86 -12.14 -15.36
CA LEU A 209 -6.96 -11.05 -15.73
C LEU A 209 -6.68 -11.01 -17.24
N ILE A 210 -6.53 -12.18 -17.87
CA ILE A 210 -6.26 -12.27 -19.32
C ILE A 210 -7.54 -12.00 -20.12
N GLU A 211 -8.61 -12.71 -19.85
CA GLU A 211 -9.80 -12.72 -20.72
C GLU A 211 -10.68 -11.48 -20.51
N LYS A 212 -10.84 -11.02 -19.26
CA LYS A 212 -11.72 -9.90 -18.93
C LYS A 212 -11.04 -8.55 -19.01
N TYR A 213 -9.72 -8.50 -18.74
CA TYR A 213 -8.97 -7.25 -18.62
C TYR A 213 -7.79 -7.14 -19.57
N ASN A 214 -7.63 -8.08 -20.53
CA ASN A 214 -6.53 -8.05 -21.52
C ASN A 214 -5.13 -7.95 -20.84
N GLY A 215 -4.98 -8.57 -19.65
CA GLY A 215 -3.79 -8.42 -18.83
C GLY A 215 -3.62 -6.98 -18.34
N PHE A 216 -2.46 -6.41 -18.58
CA PHE A 216 -2.13 -5.03 -18.23
C PHE A 216 -2.15 -4.07 -19.42
N ASN A 217 -2.55 -4.53 -20.63
CA ASN A 217 -2.47 -3.72 -21.86
C ASN A 217 -3.33 -2.45 -21.76
N ASP A 218 -4.55 -2.55 -21.23
CA ASP A 218 -5.49 -1.44 -21.13
C ASP A 218 -5.16 -0.47 -19.98
N ILE A 219 -4.32 -0.92 -19.05
CA ILE A 219 -3.89 -0.17 -17.87
C ILE A 219 -2.36 0.06 -17.83
N LYS A 220 -1.69 -0.07 -18.97
CA LYS A 220 -0.23 0.00 -19.11
C LYS A 220 0.40 1.28 -18.58
N SER A 221 -0.30 2.41 -18.65
CA SER A 221 0.13 3.72 -18.17
C SER A 221 -0.41 4.12 -16.80
N ILE A 222 -1.22 3.26 -16.15
CA ILE A 222 -1.81 3.56 -14.85
C ILE A 222 -0.79 3.27 -13.75
N ILE A 223 -0.57 4.24 -12.85
CA ILE A 223 0.46 4.15 -11.81
C ILE A 223 0.15 3.05 -10.77
N GLN A 224 -1.13 2.77 -10.54
CA GLN A 224 -1.63 1.74 -9.62
C GLN A 224 -2.59 0.80 -10.36
N PRO A 225 -2.08 -0.15 -11.18
CA PRO A 225 -2.93 -1.03 -11.97
C PRO A 225 -3.84 -1.90 -11.08
N GLU A 226 -3.35 -2.30 -9.89
CA GLU A 226 -4.13 -3.04 -8.91
C GLU A 226 -5.37 -2.27 -8.42
N SER A 227 -5.30 -0.95 -8.34
CA SER A 227 -6.44 -0.11 -7.94
C SER A 227 -7.52 -0.09 -9.01
N SER A 228 -7.13 -0.04 -10.30
CA SER A 228 -8.08 -0.12 -11.41
C SER A 228 -8.78 -1.48 -11.45
N LEU A 229 -8.00 -2.57 -11.35
CA LEU A 229 -8.56 -3.94 -11.33
C LEU A 229 -9.49 -4.16 -10.14
N SER A 230 -9.10 -3.70 -8.95
CA SER A 230 -9.93 -3.83 -7.75
C SER A 230 -11.24 -3.07 -7.86
N SER A 231 -11.25 -1.89 -8.47
CA SER A 231 -12.46 -1.08 -8.68
C SER A 231 -13.44 -1.76 -9.63
N LEU A 232 -12.94 -2.39 -10.69
CA LEU A 232 -13.75 -3.15 -11.63
C LEU A 232 -14.31 -4.42 -10.99
N LEU A 233 -13.48 -5.19 -10.28
CA LEU A 233 -13.90 -6.42 -9.61
C LEU A 233 -14.82 -6.19 -8.40
N MET A 234 -14.76 -5.00 -7.78
CA MET A 234 -15.67 -4.63 -6.70
C MET A 234 -17.11 -4.45 -7.18
N GLN A 235 -17.33 -4.06 -8.44
CA GLN A 235 -18.68 -3.97 -9.02
C GLN A 235 -19.38 -5.33 -9.06
N ASP A 236 -18.63 -6.40 -9.27
CA ASP A 236 -19.12 -7.77 -9.31
C ASP A 236 -19.01 -8.48 -7.93
N ASP A 237 -18.67 -7.76 -6.87
CA ASP A 237 -18.35 -8.29 -5.52
C ASP A 237 -17.26 -9.40 -5.54
N LYS A 238 -16.32 -9.34 -6.48
CA LYS A 238 -15.22 -10.31 -6.67
C LYS A 238 -13.87 -9.83 -6.15
N TYR A 239 -13.82 -8.67 -5.48
CA TYR A 239 -12.63 -8.14 -4.86
C TYR A 239 -12.71 -8.20 -3.33
N ARG A 240 -11.61 -8.56 -2.69
CA ARG A 240 -11.44 -8.48 -1.23
C ARG A 240 -10.12 -7.78 -0.88
N PHE A 241 -10.20 -6.90 0.10
CA PHE A 241 -9.01 -6.31 0.73
C PHE A 241 -8.87 -6.86 2.15
N VAL A 242 -7.62 -7.17 2.55
CA VAL A 242 -7.32 -7.78 3.84
C VAL A 242 -6.18 -7.02 4.50
N ILE A 243 -6.30 -6.77 5.80
CA ILE A 243 -5.19 -6.23 6.60
C ILE A 243 -4.35 -7.41 7.07
N GLY A 244 -3.06 -7.36 6.79
CA GLY A 244 -2.08 -8.35 7.20
C GLY A 244 -2.04 -8.51 8.72
N THR A 245 -2.10 -9.75 9.17
CA THR A 245 -1.99 -10.11 10.58
C THR A 245 -0.77 -11.00 10.79
N LYS A 246 -0.33 -11.18 12.04
CA LYS A 246 0.73 -12.14 12.35
C LYS A 246 0.37 -13.56 11.84
N LYS A 247 -0.91 -13.92 11.86
CA LYS A 247 -1.39 -15.23 11.41
C LYS A 247 -1.34 -15.35 9.89
N LEU A 248 -1.74 -14.32 9.13
CA LEU A 248 -1.67 -14.33 7.66
C LEU A 248 -0.22 -14.26 7.18
N GLY A 249 0.68 -13.68 7.98
CA GLY A 249 2.11 -13.70 7.74
C GLY A 249 2.61 -12.85 6.56
N VAL A 250 1.82 -11.90 6.07
CA VAL A 250 2.28 -10.94 5.05
C VAL A 250 2.85 -9.72 5.75
N ALA A 251 4.12 -9.46 5.53
CA ALA A 251 4.86 -8.37 6.16
C ALA A 251 5.72 -7.61 5.14
N TYR A 252 6.22 -6.43 5.52
CA TYR A 252 7.18 -5.69 4.72
C TYR A 252 8.15 -4.89 5.59
N GLU A 253 9.33 -4.66 5.02
CA GLU A 253 10.33 -3.74 5.53
C GLU A 253 10.72 -2.76 4.43
N LYS A 254 10.65 -1.47 4.70
CA LYS A 254 10.93 -0.46 3.67
C LYS A 254 11.79 0.66 4.21
N LYS A 255 12.86 1.00 3.48
CA LYS A 255 13.73 2.14 3.82
C LYS A 255 12.93 3.45 3.73
N TRP A 256 13.21 4.40 4.63
CA TRP A 256 12.51 5.68 4.67
C TRP A 256 12.52 6.41 3.32
N ARG A 257 13.69 6.55 2.68
CA ARG A 257 13.81 7.18 1.36
C ARG A 257 12.91 6.53 0.31
N SER A 258 12.89 5.21 0.24
CA SER A 258 12.04 4.48 -0.70
C SER A 258 10.53 4.71 -0.45
N GLN A 259 10.12 4.93 0.81
CA GLN A 259 8.74 5.29 1.13
C GLN A 259 8.39 6.69 0.63
N ILE A 260 9.28 7.67 0.87
CA ILE A 260 9.10 9.06 0.42
C ILE A 260 9.02 9.11 -1.10
N ASP A 261 9.97 8.48 -1.82
CA ASP A 261 9.98 8.43 -3.29
C ASP A 261 8.68 7.81 -3.84
N THR A 262 8.20 6.72 -3.21
CA THR A 262 6.92 6.10 -3.57
C THR A 262 5.75 7.06 -3.31
N SER A 263 5.72 7.73 -2.16
CA SER A 263 4.64 8.64 -1.80
C SER A 263 4.61 9.88 -2.68
N ILE A 264 5.75 10.47 -3.03
CA ILE A 264 5.83 11.59 -3.98
C ILE A 264 5.23 11.18 -5.33
N ARG A 265 5.56 9.98 -5.83
CA ARG A 265 5.02 9.48 -7.09
C ARG A 265 3.51 9.27 -7.08
N LEU A 266 2.94 8.91 -5.92
CA LEU A 266 1.53 8.55 -5.80
C LEU A 266 0.65 9.70 -5.31
N ALA A 267 1.21 10.71 -4.64
CA ALA A 267 0.45 11.72 -3.92
C ALA A 267 -0.46 12.57 -4.83
N PHE A 268 0.07 13.15 -5.91
CA PHE A 268 -0.72 13.96 -6.84
C PHE A 268 -1.75 13.13 -7.65
N PRO A 269 -1.41 11.93 -8.18
CA PRO A 269 -2.38 11.06 -8.84
C PRO A 269 -3.58 10.63 -7.98
N VAL A 270 -3.42 10.48 -6.66
CA VAL A 270 -4.56 10.22 -5.75
C VAL A 270 -5.62 11.31 -5.84
N PHE A 271 -5.22 12.54 -6.09
CA PHE A 271 -6.11 13.68 -6.36
C PHE A 271 -6.46 13.83 -7.86
N LYS A 272 -6.33 12.76 -8.65
CA LYS A 272 -6.63 12.74 -10.10
C LYS A 272 -5.84 13.79 -10.89
N ASN A 273 -4.63 14.10 -10.48
CA ASN A 273 -3.78 15.16 -11.04
C ASN A 273 -4.48 16.55 -11.07
N ASN A 274 -5.42 16.79 -10.15
CA ASN A 274 -6.17 18.04 -10.04
C ASN A 274 -5.58 18.92 -8.94
N ILE A 275 -5.05 20.08 -9.32
CA ILE A 275 -4.40 21.02 -8.41
C ILE A 275 -5.38 21.54 -7.35
N ALA A 276 -6.61 21.89 -7.75
CA ALA A 276 -7.62 22.43 -6.81
C ALA A 276 -7.99 21.41 -5.73
N LEU A 277 -8.20 20.15 -6.12
CA LEU A 277 -8.45 19.06 -5.18
C LEU A 277 -7.26 18.85 -4.24
N THR A 278 -6.03 18.95 -4.76
CA THR A 278 -4.82 18.78 -3.94
C THR A 278 -4.66 19.92 -2.95
N ILE A 279 -4.89 21.17 -3.36
CA ILE A 279 -4.89 22.32 -2.45
C ILE A 279 -5.95 22.15 -1.37
N THR A 280 -7.15 21.70 -1.71
CA THR A 280 -8.20 21.39 -0.71
C THR A 280 -7.75 20.32 0.27
N GLY A 281 -7.07 19.27 -0.22
CA GLY A 281 -6.48 18.24 0.63
C GLY A 281 -5.39 18.76 1.58
N ILE A 282 -4.53 19.67 1.09
CA ILE A 282 -3.51 20.35 1.92
C ILE A 282 -4.19 21.23 2.99
N ALA A 283 -5.20 22.02 2.62
CA ALA A 283 -5.95 22.85 3.56
C ALA A 283 -6.62 22.01 4.65
N ALA A 284 -7.22 20.88 4.28
CA ALA A 284 -7.81 19.94 5.25
C ALA A 284 -6.75 19.37 6.21
N GLN A 285 -5.55 19.03 5.72
CA GLN A 285 -4.45 18.57 6.57
C GLN A 285 -3.92 19.67 7.50
N LEU A 286 -3.83 20.92 7.03
CA LEU A 286 -3.47 22.08 7.86
C LEU A 286 -4.48 22.30 8.99
N MET A 287 -5.78 22.10 8.75
CA MET A 287 -6.80 22.17 9.79
C MET A 287 -6.56 21.15 10.91
N LEU A 288 -6.06 19.96 10.61
CA LEU A 288 -5.72 18.96 11.63
C LEU A 288 -4.57 19.40 12.55
N LEU A 289 -3.74 20.35 12.15
CA LEU A 289 -2.66 20.91 12.98
C LEU A 289 -3.12 22.01 13.93
N VAL A 290 -4.30 22.61 13.71
CA VAL A 290 -4.79 23.73 14.52
C VAL A 290 -4.82 23.42 16.03
N PRO A 291 -5.29 22.25 16.52
CA PRO A 291 -5.25 21.95 17.95
C PRO A 291 -3.82 21.95 18.53
N PHE A 292 -2.83 21.46 17.77
CA PHE A 292 -1.44 21.45 18.22
C PHE A 292 -0.84 22.86 18.28
N VAL A 293 -1.16 23.70 17.30
CA VAL A 293 -0.73 25.11 17.27
C VAL A 293 -1.33 25.87 18.44
N VAL A 294 -2.63 25.73 18.67
CA VAL A 294 -3.32 26.39 19.80
C VAL A 294 -2.78 25.90 21.16
N LEU A 295 -2.53 24.60 21.30
CA LEU A 295 -1.96 24.03 22.53
C LEU A 295 -0.61 24.64 22.90
N VAL A 296 0.24 24.94 21.88
CA VAL A 296 1.58 25.50 22.10
C VAL A 296 1.56 27.01 22.25
N PHE A 297 0.81 27.73 21.40
CA PHE A 297 0.93 29.18 21.24
C PHE A 297 -0.20 30.00 21.87
N ALA A 298 -1.29 29.38 22.32
CA ALA A 298 -2.35 30.14 22.99
C ALA A 298 -1.86 30.72 24.33
N PRO A 299 -2.23 31.96 24.67
CA PRO A 299 -1.91 32.59 25.94
C PRO A 299 -2.38 31.77 27.16
N SER A 300 -1.71 31.95 28.30
CA SER A 300 -2.00 31.20 29.54
C SER A 300 -3.37 31.48 30.14
N ASP A 301 -3.91 32.66 29.90
CA ASP A 301 -5.28 33.09 30.31
C ASP A 301 -6.39 32.38 29.54
N MET A 302 -6.09 31.81 28.35
CA MET A 302 -7.01 30.99 27.57
C MET A 302 -6.98 29.50 27.98
N SER A 303 -7.04 29.22 29.28
CA SER A 303 -6.90 27.86 29.83
C SER A 303 -7.92 26.85 29.26
N THR A 304 -9.20 27.24 29.14
CA THR A 304 -10.26 26.40 28.57
C THR A 304 -9.96 26.04 27.12
N LEU A 305 -9.52 26.99 26.30
CA LEU A 305 -9.18 26.78 24.90
C LEU A 305 -8.01 25.79 24.76
N ARG A 306 -6.97 25.97 25.60
CA ARG A 306 -5.81 25.06 25.64
C ARG A 306 -6.21 23.64 26.08
N LEU A 307 -7.12 23.51 27.03
CA LEU A 307 -7.63 22.21 27.46
C LEU A 307 -8.35 21.47 26.30
N ILE A 308 -9.26 22.16 25.62
CA ILE A 308 -9.98 21.58 24.47
C ILE A 308 -8.99 21.21 23.35
N ALA A 309 -8.01 22.08 23.04
CA ALA A 309 -6.96 21.81 22.08
C ALA A 309 -6.15 20.58 22.45
N GLY A 310 -5.80 20.42 23.74
CA GLY A 310 -5.09 19.25 24.27
C GLY A 310 -5.90 17.96 24.12
N CYS A 311 -7.20 18.01 24.43
CA CYS A 311 -8.10 16.87 24.24
C CYS A 311 -8.21 16.45 22.76
N LEU A 312 -8.34 17.41 21.84
CA LEU A 312 -8.36 17.13 20.40
C LEU A 312 -7.04 16.58 19.89
N ALA A 313 -5.91 17.17 20.29
CA ALA A 313 -4.57 16.69 19.93
C ALA A 313 -4.37 15.24 20.42
N ALA A 314 -4.72 14.95 21.67
CA ALA A 314 -4.67 13.61 22.23
C ALA A 314 -5.60 12.64 21.47
N GLY A 315 -6.78 13.10 21.07
CA GLY A 315 -7.72 12.33 20.26
C GLY A 315 -7.15 11.93 18.90
N TYR A 316 -6.53 12.86 18.17
CA TYR A 316 -5.88 12.56 16.88
C TYR A 316 -4.67 11.65 17.04
N ILE A 317 -3.83 11.85 18.06
CA ILE A 317 -2.73 10.93 18.39
C ILE A 317 -3.27 9.54 18.71
N GLY A 318 -4.33 9.43 19.52
CA GLY A 318 -4.97 8.16 19.86
C GLY A 318 -5.60 7.44 18.66
N LEU A 319 -6.23 8.20 17.76
CA LEU A 319 -6.75 7.67 16.51
C LEU A 319 -5.63 7.07 15.65
N PHE A 320 -4.54 7.79 15.48
CA PHE A 320 -3.40 7.32 14.69
C PHE A 320 -2.68 6.16 15.38
N ALA A 321 -2.55 6.20 16.71
CA ALA A 321 -2.04 5.09 17.51
C ALA A 321 -2.86 3.80 17.29
N THR A 322 -4.18 3.91 17.21
CA THR A 322 -5.07 2.79 16.91
C THR A 322 -4.77 2.21 15.53
N TYR A 323 -4.59 3.05 14.49
CA TYR A 323 -4.19 2.59 13.16
C TYR A 323 -2.85 1.84 13.20
N LEU A 324 -1.84 2.45 13.82
CA LEU A 324 -0.50 1.90 13.88
C LEU A 324 -0.43 0.58 14.65
N SER A 325 -1.17 0.44 15.75
CA SER A 325 -1.20 -0.80 16.55
C SER A 325 -1.71 -2.01 15.76
N HIS A 326 -2.55 -1.78 14.73
CA HIS A 326 -3.06 -2.83 13.85
C HIS A 326 -2.13 -3.14 12.65
N THR A 327 -1.34 -2.16 12.22
CA THR A 327 -0.53 -2.26 10.99
C THR A 327 0.96 -2.43 11.24
N HIS A 328 1.45 -2.14 12.45
CA HIS A 328 2.86 -2.20 12.82
C HIS A 328 3.08 -3.23 13.94
N ARG A 329 4.26 -3.86 13.95
CA ARG A 329 4.62 -4.83 14.99
C ARG A 329 5.13 -4.16 16.26
N ARG A 330 6.06 -3.22 16.13
CA ARG A 330 6.74 -2.55 17.25
C ARG A 330 7.01 -1.08 16.93
N GLY A 331 7.28 -0.27 17.97
CA GLY A 331 7.67 1.13 17.81
C GLY A 331 6.56 2.08 17.35
N TRP A 332 5.34 1.59 17.17
CA TRP A 332 4.19 2.34 16.65
C TRP A 332 3.80 3.56 17.49
N TRP A 333 4.02 3.51 18.80
CA TRP A 333 3.69 4.61 19.71
C TRP A 333 4.55 5.87 19.47
N LEU A 334 5.84 5.71 19.07
CA LEU A 334 6.68 6.84 18.67
C LEU A 334 6.11 7.56 17.45
N SER A 335 5.71 6.81 16.43
CA SER A 335 5.06 7.38 15.24
C SER A 335 3.76 8.10 15.61
N ALA A 336 3.01 7.57 16.58
CA ALA A 336 1.77 8.22 17.02
C ALA A 336 2.02 9.59 17.66
N VAL A 337 3.02 9.69 18.52
CA VAL A 337 3.38 10.96 19.19
C VAL A 337 3.85 12.03 18.19
N VAL A 338 4.57 11.64 17.14
CA VAL A 338 5.05 12.57 16.11
C VAL A 338 4.01 12.86 15.02
N TRP A 339 2.74 12.51 15.24
CA TRP A 339 1.63 12.74 14.31
C TRP A 339 1.63 14.12 13.63
N PRO A 340 1.76 15.27 14.33
CA PRO A 340 1.77 16.57 13.68
C PRO A 340 2.95 16.74 12.70
N VAL A 341 4.11 16.17 13.01
CA VAL A 341 5.26 16.16 12.10
C VAL A 341 4.98 15.33 10.85
N LEU A 342 4.26 14.21 10.99
CA LEU A 342 3.87 13.38 9.85
C LEU A 342 2.87 14.09 8.93
N ILE A 343 1.95 14.88 9.46
CA ILE A 343 1.07 15.73 8.65
C ILE A 343 1.88 16.77 7.86
N ILE A 344 2.84 17.41 8.48
CA ILE A 344 3.74 18.36 7.78
C ILE A 344 4.53 17.62 6.69
N GLN A 345 5.06 16.43 6.97
CA GLN A 345 5.74 15.59 5.99
C GLN A 345 4.83 15.28 4.78
N GLU A 346 3.56 14.90 5.01
CA GLU A 346 2.61 14.63 3.94
C GLU A 346 2.31 15.87 3.08
N ILE A 347 2.18 17.04 3.69
CA ILE A 347 2.02 18.31 2.96
C ILE A 347 3.24 18.58 2.08
N VAL A 348 4.46 18.40 2.61
CA VAL A 348 5.70 18.55 1.83
C VAL A 348 5.74 17.55 0.68
N ILE A 349 5.35 16.29 0.90
CA ILE A 349 5.25 15.26 -0.14
C ILE A 349 4.26 15.69 -1.23
N LEU A 350 3.08 16.19 -0.87
CA LEU A 350 2.06 16.66 -1.83
C LEU A 350 2.57 17.83 -2.67
N VAL A 351 3.15 18.84 -2.04
CA VAL A 351 3.72 20.01 -2.74
C VAL A 351 4.84 19.57 -3.68
N THR A 352 5.76 18.72 -3.19
CA THR A 352 6.86 18.18 -4.02
C THR A 352 6.32 17.39 -5.19
N SER A 353 5.29 16.57 -4.97
CA SER A 353 4.63 15.80 -6.02
C SER A 353 4.07 16.70 -7.13
N ILE A 354 3.31 17.74 -6.77
CA ILE A 354 2.77 18.72 -7.74
C ILE A 354 3.89 19.34 -8.57
N ILE A 355 4.97 19.82 -7.92
CA ILE A 355 6.08 20.48 -8.60
C ILE A 355 6.76 19.51 -9.58
N LEU A 356 7.09 18.30 -9.14
CA LEU A 356 7.78 17.32 -9.98
C LEU A 356 6.92 16.82 -11.14
N TYR A 357 5.60 16.67 -10.96
CA TYR A 357 4.68 16.37 -12.06
C TYR A 357 4.60 17.52 -13.05
N GLY A 358 4.49 18.76 -12.58
CA GLY A 358 4.50 19.95 -13.43
C GLY A 358 5.80 20.13 -14.23
N GLN A 359 6.93 19.68 -13.69
CA GLN A 359 8.24 19.70 -14.34
C GLN A 359 8.55 18.43 -15.15
N HIS A 360 7.66 17.45 -15.25
CA HIS A 360 7.89 16.15 -15.89
C HIS A 360 9.14 15.41 -15.37
N ARG A 361 9.46 15.54 -14.06
CA ARG A 361 10.67 15.00 -13.42
C ARG A 361 10.40 13.82 -12.49
N ILE A 362 9.19 13.26 -12.49
CA ILE A 362 8.90 12.06 -11.70
C ILE A 362 9.62 10.86 -12.29
N ASN A 363 10.46 10.25 -11.48
CA ASN A 363 11.23 9.08 -11.84
C ASN A 363 10.91 7.89 -10.92
N TRP A 364 10.96 6.68 -11.47
CA TRP A 364 10.92 5.43 -10.73
C TRP A 364 12.09 4.55 -11.16
N LYS A 365 13.02 4.30 -10.24
CA LYS A 365 14.21 3.46 -10.49
C LYS A 365 14.94 3.82 -11.80
N GLY A 366 15.12 5.11 -12.05
CA GLY A 366 15.82 5.66 -13.23
C GLY A 366 14.97 5.76 -14.50
N ARG A 367 13.67 5.46 -14.45
CA ARG A 367 12.74 5.65 -15.59
C ARG A 367 11.75 6.77 -15.32
N SER A 368 11.51 7.62 -16.31
CA SER A 368 10.51 8.69 -16.21
C SER A 368 9.10 8.10 -16.18
N VAL A 369 8.28 8.57 -15.23
CA VAL A 369 6.86 8.20 -15.08
C VAL A 369 5.95 9.31 -15.61
N SER A 370 6.41 10.55 -15.59
CA SER A 370 5.60 11.75 -15.87
C SER A 370 5.18 11.90 -17.35
N LEU A 371 5.95 11.36 -18.29
CA LEU A 371 5.66 11.47 -19.73
C LEU A 371 4.45 10.63 -20.18
N ILE A 372 4.07 9.63 -19.38
CA ILE A 372 3.03 8.65 -19.73
C ILE A 372 1.68 9.03 -19.08
N ALA A 373 1.70 9.69 -17.93
CA ALA A 373 0.49 10.01 -17.18
C ALA A 373 -0.35 11.16 -17.76
N ASN A 374 0.12 11.88 -18.80
CA ASN A 374 -0.52 13.04 -19.40
C ASN A 374 -1.14 12.75 -20.80
N LYS A 375 -1.22 11.49 -21.22
CA LYS A 375 -2.00 11.04 -22.36
C LYS A 375 -3.17 10.19 -21.89
#